data_f0fdb83130a103db9afec2c0c1a5d04f
#
_entry.id   f0fdb83130a103db9afec2c0c1a5d04f
#
_cell.length_a   1.000
_cell.length_b   1.000
_cell.length_c   1.000
_cell.angle_alpha   90.00
_cell.angle_beta   90.00
_cell.angle_gamma   90.00
#
_symmetry.space_group_name_H-M   'P 1'
#
loop_
_entity.id
_entity.type
_entity.pdbx_description
1 polymer ?
#
loop_
_entity_poly.entity_id
_entity_poly.type
_entity_poly.pdbx_seq_one_letter_code
_entity_poly.pdbx_strand_id
1 'polypeptide(L)'
;MQLKEKVIIPNDKLMSGGVKQYTLSNGRKITQITTFCPDIIGPGPTHLYLIDDGFLTLVDTGIPTHLAKKLFISWRDLEMAAMVDQLPHNHSQLELERGLAAVGYSIKDIELIILTHGHLDHFLMGNTIIEKSGAKVAAHVRDTERICNPWAVSRSVFEGRPRYKAMGMRLPMGTAEEYHQEILHETSSLSLKIDLPISRDGELSVNGYQSSFITVKHSPGHSPGSISLIIGDKEDQEKIMLCGDVMLYPITPHPDDLLTYLRTIDDLGQLKDISICLPAHGEPVYDLLGRTEFLKEHHRNRLDYTYRLSKEPKTVWEIASEPGYFDIVIDPENYNPMAGHEAYIHIKLLEIVKGVSQVKIDKGVYFYQNSGEPFDQVYSRICQLIDDRGITIL
;
A
#
# COMPACT_ATOMS: atom_id res chain seq x y z
N MET A 1 -7.80 -23.08 -21.43
CA MET A 1 -6.90 -22.15 -22.15
C MET A 1 -6.16 -21.41 -21.04
N GLN A 2 -4.86 -21.28 -21.09
CA GLN A 2 -4.06 -20.69 -20.01
C GLN A 2 -4.13 -19.15 -20.07
N LEU A 3 -4.05 -18.47 -18.93
CA LEU A 3 -3.91 -17.01 -18.82
C LEU A 3 -2.85 -16.49 -19.80
N LYS A 4 -3.19 -15.48 -20.59
CA LYS A 4 -2.29 -14.88 -21.58
C LYS A 4 -1.96 -13.45 -21.20
N GLU A 5 -0.68 -13.12 -21.29
CA GLU A 5 -0.16 -11.78 -21.08
C GLU A 5 0.30 -11.16 -22.41
N LYS A 6 0.04 -9.87 -22.58
CA LYS A 6 0.48 -9.12 -23.76
C LYS A 6 0.88 -7.71 -23.36
N VAL A 7 2.11 -7.34 -23.67
CA VAL A 7 2.56 -5.94 -23.58
C VAL A 7 2.00 -5.20 -24.80
N ILE A 8 1.23 -4.14 -24.56
CA ILE A 8 0.66 -3.25 -25.57
C ILE A 8 1.60 -2.05 -25.78
N ILE A 9 2.03 -1.44 -24.66
CA ILE A 9 3.02 -0.35 -24.63
C ILE A 9 4.06 -0.73 -23.56
N PRO A 10 5.36 -0.74 -23.87
CA PRO A 10 6.39 -0.96 -22.84
C PRO A 10 6.50 0.25 -21.90
N ASN A 11 6.98 0.03 -20.67
CA ASN A 11 7.36 1.10 -19.77
C ASN A 11 8.48 1.96 -20.39
N ASP A 12 8.52 3.23 -20.01
CA ASP A 12 9.60 4.16 -20.34
C ASP A 12 10.79 4.05 -19.36
N LYS A 13 11.70 5.04 -19.42
CA LYS A 13 12.87 5.10 -18.54
C LYS A 13 12.54 5.37 -17.06
N LEU A 14 11.35 5.91 -16.78
CA LEU A 14 10.84 6.11 -15.43
C LEU A 14 10.06 4.88 -14.93
N MET A 15 10.13 3.76 -15.66
CA MET A 15 9.39 2.52 -15.40
C MET A 15 7.86 2.72 -15.41
N SER A 16 7.36 3.79 -16.04
CA SER A 16 5.95 4.16 -16.13
C SER A 16 5.45 4.25 -17.57
N GLY A 17 4.18 4.60 -17.76
CA GLY A 17 3.55 4.78 -19.08
C GLY A 17 3.29 3.48 -19.83
N GLY A 18 3.63 2.32 -19.28
CA GLY A 18 3.41 1.02 -19.89
C GLY A 18 1.94 0.59 -19.83
N VAL A 19 1.57 -0.26 -20.79
CA VAL A 19 0.24 -0.89 -20.85
C VAL A 19 0.42 -2.38 -21.07
N LYS A 20 -0.13 -3.19 -20.19
CA LYS A 20 -0.11 -4.65 -20.23
C LYS A 20 -1.52 -5.21 -20.15
N GLN A 21 -1.83 -6.24 -20.90
CA GLN A 21 -3.14 -6.84 -20.91
C GLN A 21 -3.06 -8.31 -20.52
N TYR A 22 -3.93 -8.73 -19.62
CA TYR A 22 -4.10 -10.09 -19.15
C TYR A 22 -5.43 -10.61 -19.69
N THR A 23 -5.41 -11.76 -20.36
CA THR A 23 -6.60 -12.38 -20.94
C THR A 23 -6.88 -13.70 -20.24
N LEU A 24 -8.03 -13.78 -19.58
CA LEU A 24 -8.54 -15.00 -18.93
C LEU A 24 -8.93 -16.07 -19.95
N SER A 25 -9.10 -17.31 -19.51
CA SER A 25 -9.50 -18.45 -20.34
C SER A 25 -10.85 -18.25 -21.05
N ASN A 26 -11.76 -17.48 -20.43
CA ASN A 26 -13.07 -17.10 -21.02
C ASN A 26 -12.97 -15.95 -22.03
N GLY A 27 -11.78 -15.40 -22.31
CA GLY A 27 -11.53 -14.32 -23.24
C GLY A 27 -11.68 -12.89 -22.68
N ARG A 28 -12.13 -12.76 -21.42
CA ARG A 28 -12.20 -11.46 -20.73
C ARG A 28 -10.82 -10.91 -20.43
N LYS A 29 -10.70 -9.60 -20.36
CA LYS A 29 -9.42 -8.93 -20.28
C LYS A 29 -9.36 -7.97 -19.11
N ILE A 30 -8.20 -7.94 -18.46
CA ILE A 30 -7.83 -6.90 -17.50
C ILE A 30 -6.66 -6.14 -18.11
N THR A 31 -6.73 -4.82 -18.12
CA THR A 31 -5.65 -3.97 -18.64
C THR A 31 -4.97 -3.26 -17.48
N GLN A 32 -3.67 -3.47 -17.33
CA GLN A 32 -2.79 -2.71 -16.44
C GLN A 32 -2.29 -1.48 -17.18
N ILE A 33 -2.44 -0.31 -16.59
CA ILE A 33 -1.86 0.95 -17.05
C ILE A 33 -0.95 1.45 -15.93
N THR A 34 0.33 1.61 -16.22
CA THR A 34 1.33 2.04 -15.24
C THR A 34 1.50 3.54 -15.30
N THR A 35 1.27 4.25 -14.19
CA THR A 35 1.42 5.70 -14.09
C THR A 35 2.59 6.08 -13.20
N PHE A 36 3.18 7.23 -13.46
CA PHE A 36 4.32 7.74 -12.72
C PHE A 36 3.97 7.96 -11.24
N CYS A 37 4.76 7.36 -10.37
CA CYS A 37 4.82 7.61 -8.94
C CYS A 37 6.28 7.45 -8.49
N PRO A 38 6.85 8.36 -7.70
CA PRO A 38 8.21 8.22 -7.21
C PRO A 38 8.31 7.24 -6.04
N ASP A 39 9.45 6.58 -5.92
CA ASP A 39 9.73 5.59 -4.85
C ASP A 39 9.68 6.17 -3.42
N ILE A 40 9.64 7.49 -3.26
CA ILE A 40 9.65 8.13 -1.93
C ILE A 40 8.30 8.04 -1.22
N ILE A 41 7.20 8.00 -1.96
CA ILE A 41 5.85 7.99 -1.38
C ILE A 41 5.30 6.58 -1.36
N GLY A 42 5.74 5.81 -2.32
CA GLY A 42 5.33 4.44 -2.53
C GLY A 42 6.47 3.64 -3.15
N PRO A 43 6.26 2.39 -3.44
CA PRO A 43 7.26 1.48 -3.99
C PRO A 43 7.49 1.67 -5.50
N GLY A 44 7.38 2.87 -6.03
CA GLY A 44 7.57 3.20 -7.44
C GLY A 44 6.26 3.41 -8.21
N PRO A 45 6.29 3.31 -9.55
CA PRO A 45 5.12 3.58 -10.40
C PRO A 45 3.89 2.78 -9.98
N THR A 46 2.71 3.43 -10.04
CA THR A 46 1.43 2.83 -9.63
C THR A 46 0.77 2.15 -10.83
N HIS A 47 0.35 0.91 -10.65
CA HIS A 47 -0.43 0.16 -11.63
C HIS A 47 -1.92 0.37 -11.37
N LEU A 48 -2.58 0.93 -12.35
CA LEU A 48 -4.03 1.07 -12.42
C LEU A 48 -4.60 -0.07 -13.25
N TYR A 49 -5.76 -0.60 -12.86
CA TYR A 49 -6.34 -1.72 -13.59
C TYR A 49 -7.70 -1.35 -14.16
N LEU A 50 -7.90 -1.65 -15.44
CA LEU A 50 -9.14 -1.42 -16.17
C LEU A 50 -9.86 -2.75 -16.40
N ILE A 51 -11.12 -2.80 -16.00
CA ILE A 51 -12.01 -3.96 -16.13
C ILE A 51 -13.29 -3.53 -16.83
N ASP A 52 -13.65 -4.22 -17.92
CA ASP A 52 -14.93 -4.05 -18.58
C ASP A 52 -15.82 -5.26 -18.27
N ASP A 53 -16.88 -5.02 -17.51
CA ASP A 53 -17.88 -6.02 -17.10
C ASP A 53 -19.31 -5.48 -17.25
N GLY A 54 -19.60 -4.94 -18.44
CA GLY A 54 -20.85 -4.25 -18.73
C GLY A 54 -20.89 -2.80 -18.25
N PHE A 55 -19.91 -2.40 -17.44
CA PHE A 55 -19.53 -1.04 -17.09
C PHE A 55 -18.00 -0.99 -16.93
N LEU A 56 -17.43 0.14 -17.30
CA LEU A 56 -15.99 0.30 -17.27
C LEU A 56 -15.51 0.72 -15.88
N THR A 57 -14.77 -0.18 -15.23
CA THR A 57 -14.21 0.04 -13.89
C THR A 57 -12.73 0.36 -13.98
N LEU A 58 -12.29 1.43 -13.30
CA LEU A 58 -10.90 1.71 -13.03
C LEU A 58 -10.59 1.37 -11.57
N VAL A 59 -9.59 0.56 -11.33
CA VAL A 59 -9.09 0.23 -9.99
C VAL A 59 -7.87 1.09 -9.70
N ASP A 60 -7.97 1.89 -8.64
CA ASP A 60 -7.07 2.98 -8.25
C ASP A 60 -6.95 4.08 -9.31
N THR A 61 -6.37 5.22 -8.94
CA THR A 61 -6.28 6.39 -9.81
C THR A 61 -4.87 6.95 -9.95
N GLY A 62 -3.94 6.55 -9.10
CA GLY A 62 -2.60 7.12 -9.08
C GLY A 62 -2.52 8.49 -8.39
N ILE A 63 -1.39 9.15 -8.58
CA ILE A 63 -1.04 10.44 -8.00
C ILE A 63 -0.79 11.50 -9.09
N PRO A 64 -1.22 12.77 -8.89
CA PRO A 64 -0.88 13.85 -9.80
C PRO A 64 0.64 14.10 -9.83
N THR A 65 1.21 14.25 -11.03
CA THR A 65 2.66 14.40 -11.25
C THR A 65 3.27 15.56 -10.45
N HIS A 66 2.56 16.69 -10.33
CA HIS A 66 3.09 17.86 -9.61
C HIS A 66 3.29 17.58 -8.12
N LEU A 67 2.42 16.75 -7.50
CA LEU A 67 2.60 16.27 -6.12
C LEU A 67 3.72 15.24 -6.04
N ALA A 68 3.73 14.28 -6.96
CA ALA A 68 4.79 13.30 -7.08
C ALA A 68 6.17 13.95 -7.17
N LYS A 69 6.32 15.01 -8.00
CA LYS A 69 7.56 15.79 -8.11
C LYS A 69 8.00 16.39 -6.78
N LYS A 70 7.08 17.01 -6.03
CA LYS A 70 7.39 17.62 -4.73
C LYS A 70 7.92 16.60 -3.73
N LEU A 71 7.40 15.40 -3.77
CA LEU A 71 7.83 14.30 -2.92
C LEU A 71 9.19 13.73 -3.32
N PHE A 72 9.61 13.93 -4.59
CA PHE A 72 10.86 13.45 -5.15
C PHE A 72 12.10 14.32 -4.78
N ILE A 73 11.94 15.53 -4.29
CA ILE A 73 13.03 16.51 -4.03
C ILE A 73 14.07 16.03 -3.00
N SER A 74 13.75 15.01 -2.19
CA SER A 74 14.70 14.45 -1.23
C SER A 74 15.70 13.44 -1.83
N TRP A 75 15.64 13.15 -3.13
CA TRP A 75 16.46 12.12 -3.75
C TRP A 75 17.89 12.57 -4.02
N ARG A 76 18.82 11.64 -3.76
CA ARG A 76 20.25 11.84 -4.00
C ARG A 76 20.64 11.58 -5.45
N ASP A 77 19.75 11.05 -6.28
CA ASP A 77 19.97 10.84 -7.71
C ASP A 77 19.61 12.09 -8.49
N LEU A 78 20.63 12.92 -8.75
CA LEU A 78 20.48 14.20 -9.46
C LEU A 78 20.06 14.02 -10.92
N GLU A 79 20.40 12.92 -11.58
CA GLU A 79 20.03 12.65 -12.96
C GLU A 79 18.53 12.32 -13.04
N MET A 80 18.05 11.45 -12.19
CA MET A 80 16.63 11.09 -12.09
C MET A 80 15.80 12.30 -11.67
N ALA A 81 16.25 13.08 -10.68
CA ALA A 81 15.58 14.31 -10.27
C ALA A 81 15.44 15.29 -11.42
N ALA A 82 16.51 15.49 -12.22
CA ALA A 82 16.47 16.37 -13.39
C ALA A 82 15.53 15.86 -14.49
N MET A 83 15.39 14.55 -14.68
CA MET A 83 14.40 13.96 -15.60
C MET A 83 12.98 14.22 -15.11
N VAL A 84 12.71 13.99 -13.84
CA VAL A 84 11.39 14.21 -13.22
C VAL A 84 10.98 15.68 -13.30
N ASP A 85 11.91 16.61 -13.09
CA ASP A 85 11.64 18.05 -13.21
C ASP A 85 11.17 18.47 -14.59
N GLN A 86 11.57 17.74 -15.63
CA GLN A 86 11.16 18.03 -17.02
C GLN A 86 9.77 17.47 -17.36
N LEU A 87 9.18 16.63 -16.52
CA LEU A 87 7.86 16.07 -16.77
C LEU A 87 6.77 17.16 -16.74
N PRO A 88 5.76 17.09 -17.61
CA PRO A 88 4.58 17.94 -17.53
C PRO A 88 3.87 17.80 -16.17
N HIS A 89 3.19 18.83 -15.71
CA HIS A 89 2.41 18.80 -14.47
C HIS A 89 1.34 17.70 -14.43
N ASN A 90 0.83 17.33 -15.60
CA ASN A 90 -0.21 16.31 -15.79
C ASN A 90 0.32 15.01 -16.43
N HIS A 91 1.60 14.71 -16.29
CA HIS A 91 2.23 13.55 -16.93
C HIS A 91 1.50 12.23 -16.61
N SER A 92 1.24 11.94 -15.32
CA SER A 92 0.50 10.73 -14.91
C SER A 92 -0.90 10.63 -15.55
N GLN A 93 -1.58 11.77 -15.71
CA GLN A 93 -2.86 11.82 -16.44
C GLN A 93 -2.69 11.50 -17.92
N LEU A 94 -1.65 12.04 -18.58
CA LEU A 94 -1.36 11.75 -19.99
C LEU A 94 -1.01 10.27 -20.20
N GLU A 95 -0.31 9.65 -19.26
CA GLU A 95 -0.04 8.21 -19.28
C GLU A 95 -1.34 7.39 -19.20
N LEU A 96 -2.24 7.74 -18.27
CA LEU A 96 -3.56 7.12 -18.18
C LEU A 96 -4.37 7.30 -19.47
N GLU A 97 -4.44 8.52 -20.02
CA GLU A 97 -5.16 8.80 -21.28
C GLU A 97 -4.60 8.00 -22.46
N ARG A 98 -3.28 7.91 -22.56
CA ARG A 98 -2.59 7.11 -23.58
C ARG A 98 -2.88 5.61 -23.40
N GLY A 99 -2.86 5.15 -22.17
CA GLY A 99 -3.14 3.75 -21.86
C GLY A 99 -4.58 3.34 -22.19
N LEU A 100 -5.55 4.17 -21.83
CA LEU A 100 -6.95 3.97 -22.19
C LEU A 100 -7.14 3.96 -23.72
N ALA A 101 -6.57 4.94 -24.42
CA ALA A 101 -6.66 5.02 -25.87
C ALA A 101 -6.05 3.80 -26.59
N ALA A 102 -4.96 3.23 -26.06
CA ALA A 102 -4.33 2.03 -26.61
C ALA A 102 -5.22 0.77 -26.58
N VAL A 103 -6.26 0.78 -25.74
CA VAL A 103 -7.24 -0.31 -25.62
C VAL A 103 -8.66 0.12 -26.03
N GLY A 104 -8.79 1.29 -26.64
CA GLY A 104 -10.04 1.75 -27.28
C GLY A 104 -10.98 2.54 -26.38
N TYR A 105 -10.50 3.01 -25.20
CA TYR A 105 -11.28 3.82 -24.26
C TYR A 105 -10.71 5.23 -24.08
N SER A 106 -11.47 6.03 -23.37
CA SER A 106 -11.08 7.36 -22.89
C SER A 106 -11.45 7.52 -21.42
N ILE A 107 -10.99 8.56 -20.76
CA ILE A 107 -11.40 8.84 -19.36
C ILE A 107 -12.92 8.97 -19.25
N LYS A 108 -13.60 9.48 -20.28
CA LYS A 108 -15.05 9.69 -20.28
C LYS A 108 -15.86 8.38 -20.20
N ASP A 109 -15.26 7.27 -20.57
CA ASP A 109 -15.90 5.96 -20.58
C ASP A 109 -15.85 5.28 -19.22
N ILE A 110 -15.07 5.79 -18.27
CA ILE A 110 -14.97 5.25 -16.91
C ILE A 110 -16.26 5.56 -16.16
N GLU A 111 -16.94 4.53 -15.67
CA GLU A 111 -18.21 4.63 -14.94
C GLU A 111 -18.03 4.42 -13.44
N LEU A 112 -17.07 3.56 -13.06
CA LEU A 112 -16.79 3.20 -11.67
C LEU A 112 -15.29 3.30 -11.38
N ILE A 113 -14.95 3.89 -10.25
CA ILE A 113 -13.61 3.83 -9.66
C ILE A 113 -13.72 2.98 -8.40
N ILE A 114 -12.90 1.93 -8.28
CA ILE A 114 -12.75 1.16 -7.04
C ILE A 114 -11.37 1.45 -6.47
N LEU A 115 -11.32 1.98 -5.26
CA LEU A 115 -10.05 2.21 -4.56
C LEU A 115 -9.69 1.00 -3.72
N THR A 116 -8.49 0.48 -3.92
CA THR A 116 -8.00 -0.67 -3.14
C THR A 116 -7.77 -0.30 -1.70
N HIS A 117 -7.32 0.95 -1.44
CA HIS A 117 -7.11 1.49 -0.10
C HIS A 117 -6.90 3.02 -0.12
N GLY A 118 -6.71 3.61 1.06
CA GLY A 118 -6.67 5.07 1.25
C GLY A 118 -5.27 5.68 1.31
N HIS A 119 -4.24 5.12 0.66
CA HIS A 119 -2.97 5.81 0.49
C HIS A 119 -2.99 6.76 -0.70
N LEU A 120 -2.19 7.83 -0.62
CA LEU A 120 -2.29 8.99 -1.52
C LEU A 120 -2.05 8.65 -2.99
N ASP A 121 -1.13 7.75 -3.26
CA ASP A 121 -0.75 7.29 -4.59
C ASP A 121 -1.77 6.37 -5.26
N HIS A 122 -2.89 6.06 -4.58
CA HIS A 122 -4.00 5.27 -5.11
C HIS A 122 -5.23 6.10 -5.45
N PHE A 123 -5.41 7.30 -4.85
CA PHE A 123 -6.67 8.02 -5.04
C PHE A 123 -6.53 9.51 -5.43
N LEU A 124 -5.36 10.13 -5.32
CA LEU A 124 -5.25 11.58 -5.47
C LEU A 124 -5.54 12.12 -6.88
N MET A 125 -5.43 11.29 -7.92
CA MET A 125 -5.83 11.70 -9.27
C MET A 125 -7.33 11.52 -9.56
N GLY A 126 -8.08 11.00 -8.59
CA GLY A 126 -9.51 10.67 -8.74
C GLY A 126 -10.38 11.85 -9.16
N ASN A 127 -10.21 13.04 -8.55
CA ASN A 127 -10.99 14.23 -8.93
C ASN A 127 -10.82 14.58 -10.41
N THR A 128 -9.59 14.52 -10.94
CA THR A 128 -9.31 14.77 -12.36
C THR A 128 -10.06 13.79 -13.27
N ILE A 129 -10.20 12.53 -12.85
CA ILE A 129 -10.92 11.52 -13.61
C ILE A 129 -12.44 11.76 -13.50
N ILE A 130 -12.96 12.02 -12.31
CA ILE A 130 -14.40 12.26 -12.05
C ILE A 130 -14.89 13.49 -12.81
N GLU A 131 -14.13 14.58 -12.84
CA GLU A 131 -14.51 15.80 -13.58
C GLU A 131 -14.73 15.54 -15.07
N LYS A 132 -14.01 14.56 -15.64
CA LYS A 132 -14.10 14.21 -17.07
C LYS A 132 -15.14 13.12 -17.36
N SER A 133 -15.32 12.17 -16.43
CA SER A 133 -16.13 10.97 -16.64
C SER A 133 -17.49 11.00 -15.92
N GLY A 134 -17.57 11.66 -14.77
CA GLY A 134 -18.71 11.53 -13.87
C GLY A 134 -18.74 10.21 -13.11
N ALA A 135 -17.64 9.43 -13.13
CA ALA A 135 -17.52 8.14 -12.47
C ALA A 135 -17.90 8.20 -10.98
N LYS A 136 -18.47 7.11 -10.47
CA LYS A 136 -18.74 6.92 -9.04
C LYS A 136 -17.53 6.29 -8.37
N VAL A 137 -17.30 6.64 -7.09
CA VAL A 137 -16.16 6.13 -6.32
C VAL A 137 -16.66 5.13 -5.27
N ALA A 138 -16.11 3.92 -5.33
CA ALA A 138 -16.28 2.87 -4.34
C ALA A 138 -14.99 2.66 -3.54
N ALA A 139 -15.10 2.53 -2.23
CA ALA A 139 -14.00 2.19 -1.35
C ALA A 139 -14.51 1.52 -0.08
N HIS A 140 -13.65 0.80 0.61
CA HIS A 140 -14.03 0.18 1.88
C HIS A 140 -14.27 1.24 2.97
N VAL A 141 -15.33 1.05 3.76
CA VAL A 141 -15.77 2.01 4.79
C VAL A 141 -14.68 2.39 5.80
N ARG A 142 -13.72 1.50 6.07
CA ARG A 142 -12.66 1.74 7.06
C ARG A 142 -11.57 2.70 6.55
N ASP A 143 -11.48 2.95 5.24
CA ASP A 143 -10.56 3.94 4.67
C ASP A 143 -11.27 5.22 4.23
N THR A 144 -12.59 5.34 4.45
CA THR A 144 -13.36 6.52 4.05
C THR A 144 -12.78 7.82 4.61
N GLU A 145 -12.38 7.84 5.88
CA GLU A 145 -11.81 9.05 6.49
C GLU A 145 -10.50 9.47 5.80
N ARG A 146 -9.64 8.50 5.47
CA ARG A 146 -8.36 8.76 4.77
C ARG A 146 -8.58 9.36 3.39
N ILE A 147 -9.58 8.89 2.67
CA ILE A 147 -9.90 9.29 1.30
C ILE A 147 -10.66 10.63 1.27
N CYS A 148 -11.66 10.76 2.14
CA CYS A 148 -12.48 11.97 2.21
C CYS A 148 -11.78 13.12 2.96
N ASN A 149 -10.79 12.82 3.77
CA ASN A 149 -10.02 13.80 4.52
C ASN A 149 -8.52 13.43 4.53
N PRO A 150 -7.82 13.57 3.39
CA PRO A 150 -6.38 13.28 3.31
C PRO A 150 -5.57 14.09 4.33
N TRP A 151 -6.07 15.26 4.75
CA TRP A 151 -5.51 16.03 5.83
C TRP A 151 -5.43 15.25 7.15
N ALA A 152 -6.42 14.43 7.48
CA ALA A 152 -6.40 13.63 8.70
C ALA A 152 -5.26 12.61 8.69
N VAL A 153 -4.97 11.99 7.53
CA VAL A 153 -3.82 11.07 7.36
C VAL A 153 -2.52 11.84 7.45
N SER A 154 -2.40 12.92 6.71
CA SER A 154 -1.25 13.78 6.71
C SER A 154 -1.02 14.39 8.11
N ARG A 155 -2.09 14.81 8.78
CA ARG A 155 -2.08 15.28 10.15
C ARG A 155 -1.67 14.19 11.13
N SER A 156 -2.04 12.93 10.93
CA SER A 156 -1.56 11.82 11.77
C SER A 156 -0.07 11.59 11.63
N VAL A 157 0.51 11.83 10.46
CA VAL A 157 1.97 11.85 10.24
C VAL A 157 2.60 13.04 10.98
N PHE A 158 1.96 14.21 11.04
CA PHE A 158 2.46 15.41 11.72
C PHE A 158 2.02 15.52 13.18
N GLU A 159 0.80 15.19 13.53
CA GLU A 159 0.34 15.05 14.93
C GLU A 159 0.89 13.76 15.56
N GLY A 160 1.36 12.82 14.77
CA GLY A 160 2.26 11.75 15.17
C GLY A 160 3.61 12.26 15.71
N ARG A 161 3.89 13.59 15.68
CA ARG A 161 5.08 14.17 16.31
C ARG A 161 5.26 13.73 17.78
N PRO A 162 4.24 13.69 18.64
CA PRO A 162 4.38 13.09 19.97
C PRO A 162 4.76 11.62 19.90
N ARG A 163 4.20 10.86 18.94
CA ARG A 163 4.51 9.43 18.71
C ARG A 163 5.95 9.26 18.23
N TYR A 164 6.38 10.01 17.22
CA TYR A 164 7.75 9.91 16.70
C TYR A 164 8.79 10.41 17.72
N LYS A 165 8.45 11.45 18.49
CA LYS A 165 9.26 11.86 19.63
C LYS A 165 9.36 10.76 20.69
N ALA A 166 8.25 10.07 20.99
CA ALA A 166 8.24 8.95 21.92
C ALA A 166 9.07 7.75 21.42
N MET A 167 9.22 7.60 20.11
CA MET A 167 10.12 6.63 19.48
C MET A 167 11.61 7.02 19.57
N GLY A 168 11.94 8.26 19.97
CA GLY A 168 13.32 8.78 20.01
C GLY A 168 13.79 9.41 18.70
N MET A 169 12.90 9.55 17.71
CA MET A 169 13.23 10.13 16.41
C MET A 169 13.39 11.66 16.52
N ARG A 170 14.39 12.21 15.83
CA ARG A 170 14.49 13.64 15.62
C ARG A 170 13.41 14.12 14.65
N LEU A 171 12.70 15.15 15.02
CA LEU A 171 11.67 15.72 14.16
C LEU A 171 12.30 16.73 13.18
N PRO A 172 11.76 16.85 11.95
CA PRO A 172 12.22 17.85 11.01
C PRO A 172 12.00 19.26 11.56
N MET A 173 12.93 20.16 11.25
CA MET A 173 12.86 21.58 11.62
C MET A 173 13.23 22.44 10.41
N GLY A 174 12.76 23.71 10.41
CA GLY A 174 13.07 24.69 9.37
C GLY A 174 12.45 24.34 8.02
N THR A 175 13.22 24.47 6.94
CA THR A 175 12.75 24.28 5.54
C THR A 175 12.12 22.91 5.28
N ALA A 176 12.61 21.86 5.92
CA ALA A 176 11.99 20.54 5.80
C ALA A 176 10.59 20.48 6.42
N GLU A 177 10.37 21.21 7.51
CA GLU A 177 9.03 21.33 8.12
C GLU A 177 8.10 22.12 7.22
N GLU A 178 8.54 23.29 6.71
CA GLU A 178 7.77 24.14 5.80
C GLU A 178 7.36 23.38 4.55
N TYR A 179 8.29 22.63 3.97
CA TYR A 179 8.06 21.81 2.78
C TYR A 179 7.00 20.73 3.04
N HIS A 180 7.08 20.03 4.16
CA HIS A 180 6.07 19.05 4.54
C HIS A 180 4.69 19.69 4.74
N GLN A 181 4.62 20.90 5.34
CA GLN A 181 3.36 21.63 5.51
C GLN A 181 2.73 22.00 4.14
N GLU A 182 3.55 22.37 3.16
CA GLU A 182 3.11 22.70 1.81
C GLU A 182 2.47 21.48 1.11
N ILE A 183 3.14 20.31 1.15
CA ILE A 183 2.61 19.06 0.60
C ILE A 183 1.28 18.70 1.26
N LEU A 184 1.19 18.82 2.57
CA LEU A 184 -0.02 18.51 3.31
C LEU A 184 -1.18 19.44 2.94
N HIS A 185 -0.90 20.72 2.75
CA HIS A 185 -1.91 21.68 2.32
C HIS A 185 -2.45 21.35 0.94
N GLU A 186 -1.57 20.99 -0.01
CA GLU A 186 -2.00 20.61 -1.35
C GLU A 186 -2.77 19.30 -1.38
N THR A 187 -2.30 18.27 -0.67
CA THR A 187 -3.01 16.98 -0.61
C THR A 187 -4.38 17.11 0.05
N SER A 188 -4.55 18.02 1.01
CA SER A 188 -5.84 18.25 1.68
C SER A 188 -6.92 18.75 0.72
N SER A 189 -6.54 19.44 -0.38
CA SER A 189 -7.46 19.94 -1.40
C SER A 189 -7.96 18.85 -2.35
N LEU A 190 -7.37 17.66 -2.33
CA LEU A 190 -7.64 16.56 -3.24
C LEU A 190 -8.49 15.44 -2.60
N SER A 191 -9.26 15.78 -1.56
CA SER A 191 -10.23 14.84 -0.96
C SER A 191 -11.18 14.29 -2.00
N LEU A 192 -11.48 12.97 -1.88
CA LEU A 192 -12.45 12.30 -2.73
C LEU A 192 -13.70 11.94 -1.93
N LYS A 193 -14.86 12.17 -2.52
CA LYS A 193 -16.12 11.69 -1.97
C LYS A 193 -16.29 10.21 -2.32
N ILE A 194 -16.59 9.38 -1.33
CA ILE A 194 -17.00 8.00 -1.54
C ILE A 194 -18.52 7.97 -1.78
N ASP A 195 -18.92 7.62 -3.00
CA ASP A 195 -20.32 7.49 -3.37
C ASP A 195 -20.91 6.13 -2.98
N LEU A 196 -20.09 5.09 -3.01
CA LEU A 196 -20.46 3.68 -2.93
C LEU A 196 -19.62 2.97 -1.85
N PRO A 197 -20.01 3.04 -0.57
CA PRO A 197 -19.23 2.41 0.51
C PRO A 197 -19.30 0.88 0.43
N ILE A 198 -18.13 0.24 0.46
CA ILE A 198 -17.95 -1.21 0.54
C ILE A 198 -17.77 -1.58 2.02
N SER A 199 -18.58 -2.54 2.53
CA SER A 199 -18.53 -2.93 3.95
C SER A 199 -18.46 -4.43 4.19
N ARG A 200 -18.45 -5.25 3.14
CA ARG A 200 -18.48 -6.71 3.24
C ARG A 200 -17.80 -7.38 2.05
N ASP A 201 -17.33 -8.59 2.27
CA ASP A 201 -16.82 -9.49 1.23
C ASP A 201 -17.96 -10.01 0.34
N GLY A 202 -17.60 -10.43 -0.87
CA GLY A 202 -18.49 -11.07 -1.81
C GLY A 202 -18.51 -10.43 -3.20
N GLU A 203 -19.41 -10.88 -4.05
CA GLU A 203 -19.59 -10.28 -5.38
C GLU A 203 -19.80 -8.78 -5.28
N LEU A 204 -19.19 -8.03 -6.21
CA LEU A 204 -19.39 -6.58 -6.25
C LEU A 204 -20.86 -6.25 -6.36
N SER A 205 -21.40 -5.63 -5.32
CA SER A 205 -22.80 -5.22 -5.25
C SER A 205 -22.87 -3.90 -4.50
N VAL A 206 -22.74 -2.81 -5.25
CA VAL A 206 -22.87 -1.45 -4.75
C VAL A 206 -23.89 -0.71 -5.61
N ASN A 207 -24.61 0.25 -5.06
CA ASN A 207 -25.79 0.89 -5.65
C ASN A 207 -25.64 1.21 -7.16
N GLY A 208 -26.34 0.45 -8.00
CA GLY A 208 -26.31 0.57 -9.47
C GLY A 208 -25.22 -0.24 -10.18
N TYR A 209 -24.26 -0.81 -9.47
CA TYR A 209 -23.16 -1.61 -10.04
C TYR A 209 -23.17 -3.01 -9.41
N GLN A 210 -23.35 -4.03 -10.25
CA GLN A 210 -23.36 -5.42 -9.83
C GLN A 210 -22.53 -6.24 -10.80
N SER A 211 -21.67 -7.10 -10.27
CA SER A 211 -20.82 -7.98 -11.03
C SER A 211 -20.61 -9.30 -10.29
N SER A 212 -20.86 -10.42 -10.96
CA SER A 212 -20.44 -11.75 -10.51
C SER A 212 -18.98 -12.05 -10.87
N PHE A 213 -18.39 -11.22 -11.75
CA PHE A 213 -17.03 -11.35 -12.23
C PHE A 213 -16.02 -10.68 -11.30
N ILE A 214 -16.43 -9.71 -10.50
CA ILE A 214 -15.60 -9.00 -9.52
C ILE A 214 -16.03 -9.41 -8.12
N THR A 215 -15.19 -10.11 -7.39
CA THR A 215 -15.41 -10.43 -5.97
C THR A 215 -14.51 -9.56 -5.11
N VAL A 216 -15.10 -8.84 -4.18
CA VAL A 216 -14.38 -8.01 -3.21
C VAL A 216 -14.00 -8.86 -2.01
N LYS A 217 -12.75 -8.76 -1.56
CA LYS A 217 -12.26 -9.35 -0.32
C LYS A 217 -11.62 -8.28 0.55
N HIS A 218 -12.14 -8.06 1.74
CA HIS A 218 -11.50 -7.21 2.74
C HIS A 218 -10.17 -7.83 3.14
N SER A 219 -9.09 -7.10 2.98
CA SER A 219 -7.71 -7.54 3.15
C SER A 219 -6.92 -6.54 4.02
N PRO A 220 -7.36 -6.31 5.28
CA PRO A 220 -6.82 -5.25 6.13
C PRO A 220 -5.40 -5.55 6.62
N GLY A 221 -4.73 -4.52 7.11
CA GLY A 221 -3.41 -4.61 7.74
C GLY A 221 -2.40 -3.68 7.10
N HIS A 222 -2.34 -3.63 5.74
CA HIS A 222 -1.61 -2.57 5.05
C HIS A 222 -2.29 -1.21 5.30
N SER A 223 -3.61 -1.14 5.13
CA SER A 223 -4.47 -0.12 5.74
C SER A 223 -5.68 -0.79 6.40
N PRO A 224 -6.46 -0.09 7.24
CA PRO A 224 -7.68 -0.66 7.82
C PRO A 224 -8.74 -1.06 6.80
N GLY A 225 -8.80 -0.35 5.66
CA GLY A 225 -9.78 -0.55 4.60
C GLY A 225 -9.22 -1.18 3.33
N SER A 226 -8.02 -1.75 3.37
CA SER A 226 -7.46 -2.45 2.20
C SER A 226 -8.38 -3.56 1.72
N ILE A 227 -8.62 -3.61 0.41
CA ILE A 227 -9.36 -4.66 -0.28
C ILE A 227 -8.54 -5.27 -1.41
N SER A 228 -8.76 -6.55 -1.65
CA SER A 228 -8.33 -7.25 -2.86
C SER A 228 -9.54 -7.53 -3.73
N LEU A 229 -9.37 -7.48 -5.05
CA LEU A 229 -10.42 -7.83 -6.00
C LEU A 229 -10.04 -9.15 -6.69
N ILE A 230 -10.90 -10.16 -6.59
CA ILE A 230 -10.72 -11.43 -7.29
C ILE A 230 -11.57 -11.36 -8.56
N ILE A 231 -10.91 -11.47 -9.70
CA ILE A 231 -11.49 -11.28 -11.03
C ILE A 231 -11.58 -12.63 -11.72
N GLY A 232 -12.79 -13.04 -12.06
CA GLY A 232 -13.14 -14.31 -12.71
C GLY A 232 -14.50 -14.79 -12.26
N ASP A 233 -15.20 -15.54 -13.12
CA ASP A 233 -16.49 -16.16 -12.78
C ASP A 233 -16.29 -17.28 -11.74
N LYS A 234 -17.33 -17.70 -11.05
CA LYS A 234 -17.24 -18.73 -9.99
C LYS A 234 -16.68 -20.04 -10.48
N GLU A 235 -17.05 -20.42 -11.72
CA GLU A 235 -16.65 -21.65 -12.36
C GLU A 235 -15.25 -21.59 -13.00
N ASP A 236 -14.63 -20.39 -13.07
CA ASP A 236 -13.30 -20.24 -13.62
C ASP A 236 -12.26 -20.89 -12.71
N GLN A 237 -11.45 -21.79 -13.29
CA GLN A 237 -10.32 -22.42 -12.60
C GLN A 237 -9.09 -21.50 -12.50
N GLU A 238 -9.12 -20.39 -13.24
CA GLU A 238 -8.05 -19.42 -13.30
C GLU A 238 -8.63 -18.03 -13.03
N LYS A 239 -8.24 -17.43 -11.90
CA LYS A 239 -8.66 -16.09 -11.50
C LYS A 239 -7.45 -15.19 -11.34
N ILE A 240 -7.68 -13.88 -11.52
CA ILE A 240 -6.69 -12.84 -11.26
C ILE A 240 -7.05 -12.17 -9.95
N MET A 241 -6.07 -11.95 -9.07
CA MET A 241 -6.28 -11.13 -7.87
C MET A 241 -5.58 -9.78 -8.05
N LEU A 242 -6.33 -8.68 -7.98
CA LEU A 242 -5.78 -7.34 -7.84
C LEU A 242 -5.65 -7.08 -6.34
N CYS A 243 -4.45 -6.98 -5.83
CA CYS A 243 -4.21 -7.00 -4.38
C CYS A 243 -3.81 -5.65 -3.79
N GLY A 244 -3.83 -4.56 -4.58
CA GLY A 244 -3.32 -3.28 -4.11
C GLY A 244 -1.92 -3.43 -3.55
N ASP A 245 -1.70 -2.90 -2.33
CA ASP A 245 -0.43 -3.00 -1.62
C ASP A 245 -0.38 -4.08 -0.55
N VAL A 246 -1.39 -4.95 -0.50
CA VAL A 246 -1.39 -6.07 0.46
C VAL A 246 -0.31 -7.09 0.13
N MET A 247 0.02 -7.23 -1.16
CA MET A 247 1.03 -8.19 -1.62
C MET A 247 1.84 -7.59 -2.76
N LEU A 248 3.07 -7.19 -2.48
CA LEU A 248 4.01 -6.60 -3.44
C LEU A 248 5.12 -7.60 -3.79
N TYR A 249 5.79 -7.39 -4.93
CA TYR A 249 6.97 -8.14 -5.37
C TYR A 249 7.84 -7.26 -6.29
N PRO A 250 9.18 -7.27 -6.16
CA PRO A 250 10.00 -8.02 -5.20
C PRO A 250 10.01 -7.41 -3.78
N ILE A 251 9.60 -6.16 -3.62
CA ILE A 251 9.58 -5.45 -2.34
C ILE A 251 8.52 -6.03 -1.38
N THR A 252 8.65 -5.71 -0.11
CA THR A 252 7.69 -6.10 0.93
C THR A 252 6.73 -4.96 1.24
N PRO A 253 5.43 -5.23 1.46
CA PRO A 253 4.49 -4.23 1.93
C PRO A 253 4.87 -3.65 3.29
N HIS A 254 4.42 -2.43 3.54
CA HIS A 254 4.59 -1.71 4.80
C HIS A 254 3.23 -1.61 5.53
N PRO A 255 2.92 -2.49 6.49
CA PRO A 255 1.61 -2.52 7.11
C PRO A 255 1.42 -1.43 8.17
N ASP A 256 0.18 -0.96 8.34
CA ASP A 256 -0.22 -0.11 9.46
C ASP A 256 -0.35 -0.93 10.77
N ASP A 257 -0.82 -2.18 10.66
CA ASP A 257 -0.98 -3.12 11.77
C ASP A 257 -0.44 -4.50 11.38
N LEU A 258 0.65 -4.91 12.03
CA LEU A 258 1.36 -6.13 11.67
C LEU A 258 0.56 -7.40 11.96
N LEU A 259 -0.17 -7.47 13.08
CA LEU A 259 -0.96 -8.66 13.41
C LEU A 259 -2.09 -8.88 12.41
N THR A 260 -2.84 -7.83 12.12
CA THR A 260 -3.93 -7.87 11.13
C THR A 260 -3.39 -8.23 9.76
N TYR A 261 -2.23 -7.67 9.39
CA TYR A 261 -1.57 -7.98 8.13
C TYR A 261 -1.16 -9.45 8.02
N LEU A 262 -0.52 -10.01 9.06
CA LEU A 262 -0.12 -11.43 9.10
C LEU A 262 -1.32 -12.37 8.96
N ARG A 263 -2.45 -12.03 9.59
CA ARG A 263 -3.72 -12.76 9.43
C ARG A 263 -4.24 -12.68 8.00
N THR A 264 -4.18 -11.50 7.40
CA THR A 264 -4.65 -11.27 6.03
C THR A 264 -3.84 -12.06 5.02
N ILE A 265 -2.50 -12.01 5.10
CA ILE A 265 -1.67 -12.78 4.15
C ILE A 265 -1.81 -14.29 4.35
N ASP A 266 -2.05 -14.74 5.57
CA ASP A 266 -2.37 -16.14 5.85
C ASP A 266 -3.68 -16.57 5.18
N ASP A 267 -4.74 -15.76 5.30
CA ASP A 267 -6.02 -15.99 4.64
C ASP A 267 -5.91 -15.96 3.11
N LEU A 268 -5.13 -15.02 2.57
CA LEU A 268 -4.92 -14.91 1.12
C LEU A 268 -4.13 -16.11 0.58
N GLY A 269 -3.15 -16.63 1.33
CA GLY A 269 -2.40 -17.83 0.96
C GLY A 269 -3.25 -19.11 0.88
N GLN A 270 -4.43 -19.13 1.50
CA GLN A 270 -5.38 -20.23 1.44
C GLN A 270 -6.27 -20.20 0.19
N LEU A 271 -6.29 -19.08 -0.57
CA LEU A 271 -7.11 -18.94 -1.75
C LEU A 271 -6.64 -19.93 -2.83
N LYS A 272 -7.62 -20.58 -3.44
CA LYS A 272 -7.41 -21.47 -4.58
C LYS A 272 -7.83 -20.78 -5.87
N ASP A 273 -7.37 -21.31 -6.99
CA ASP A 273 -7.75 -20.86 -8.33
C ASP A 273 -7.25 -19.43 -8.67
N ILE A 274 -6.30 -18.88 -7.88
CA ILE A 274 -5.62 -17.64 -8.21
C ILE A 274 -4.37 -17.98 -9.04
N SER A 275 -4.42 -17.66 -10.34
CA SER A 275 -3.30 -17.91 -11.25
C SER A 275 -2.22 -16.84 -11.19
N ILE A 276 -2.60 -15.61 -10.79
CA ILE A 276 -1.70 -14.47 -10.69
C ILE A 276 -2.27 -13.43 -9.75
N CYS A 277 -1.40 -12.87 -8.92
CA CYS A 277 -1.66 -11.65 -8.16
C CYS A 277 -1.02 -10.47 -8.88
N LEU A 278 -1.79 -9.44 -9.11
CA LEU A 278 -1.37 -8.18 -9.72
C LEU A 278 -1.38 -7.09 -8.66
N PRO A 279 -0.20 -6.67 -8.18
CA PRO A 279 -0.08 -5.63 -7.17
C PRO A 279 -0.24 -4.24 -7.79
N ALA A 280 -0.46 -3.23 -6.94
CA ALA A 280 -0.46 -1.85 -7.41
C ALA A 280 0.96 -1.32 -7.72
N HIS A 281 2.00 -2.00 -7.26
CA HIS A 281 3.40 -1.65 -7.53
C HIS A 281 4.24 -2.90 -7.76
N GLY A 282 5.32 -2.74 -8.55
CA GLY A 282 6.30 -3.80 -8.78
C GLY A 282 5.83 -4.85 -9.79
N GLU A 283 6.20 -6.09 -9.57
CA GLU A 283 6.00 -7.17 -10.54
C GLU A 283 4.85 -8.12 -10.15
N PRO A 284 4.23 -8.79 -11.11
CA PRO A 284 3.21 -9.81 -10.84
C PRO A 284 3.72 -10.95 -9.96
N VAL A 285 2.84 -11.48 -9.10
CA VAL A 285 3.10 -12.65 -8.26
C VAL A 285 2.40 -13.85 -8.85
N TYR A 286 3.17 -14.85 -9.34
CA TYR A 286 2.66 -16.07 -9.94
C TYR A 286 2.52 -17.24 -8.96
N ASP A 287 3.22 -17.17 -7.83
CA ASP A 287 3.13 -18.13 -6.73
C ASP A 287 2.60 -17.42 -5.47
N LEU A 288 1.29 -17.39 -5.33
CA LEU A 288 0.62 -16.75 -4.21
C LEU A 288 1.03 -17.35 -2.88
N LEU A 289 1.04 -18.69 -2.77
CA LEU A 289 1.39 -19.38 -1.53
C LEU A 289 2.86 -19.13 -1.15
N GLY A 290 3.78 -19.32 -2.10
CA GLY A 290 5.20 -19.08 -1.85
C GLY A 290 5.48 -17.61 -1.47
N ARG A 291 4.74 -16.65 -2.08
CA ARG A 291 4.89 -15.24 -1.70
C ARG A 291 4.35 -14.94 -0.30
N THR A 292 3.22 -15.51 0.10
CA THR A 292 2.69 -15.32 1.47
C THR A 292 3.61 -15.95 2.51
N GLU A 293 4.18 -17.11 2.25
CA GLU A 293 5.17 -17.75 3.13
C GLU A 293 6.44 -16.89 3.25
N PHE A 294 6.94 -16.35 2.14
CA PHE A 294 8.07 -15.42 2.15
C PHE A 294 7.80 -14.20 3.03
N LEU A 295 6.62 -13.57 2.89
CA LEU A 295 6.25 -12.39 3.68
C LEU A 295 6.12 -12.71 5.17
N LYS A 296 5.56 -13.87 5.53
CA LYS A 296 5.49 -14.34 6.92
C LYS A 296 6.89 -14.55 7.50
N GLU A 297 7.78 -15.17 6.74
CA GLU A 297 9.18 -15.39 7.17
C GLU A 297 9.97 -14.08 7.26
N HIS A 298 9.74 -13.13 6.34
CA HIS A 298 10.33 -11.79 6.39
C HIS A 298 9.99 -11.10 7.73
N HIS A 299 8.72 -11.08 8.11
CA HIS A 299 8.29 -10.45 9.36
C HIS A 299 8.76 -11.25 10.59
N ARG A 300 8.80 -12.60 10.52
CA ARG A 300 9.39 -13.42 11.57
C ARG A 300 10.84 -13.05 11.84
N ASN A 301 11.64 -12.94 10.78
CA ASN A 301 13.05 -12.57 10.89
C ASN A 301 13.24 -11.16 11.44
N ARG A 302 12.39 -10.21 11.05
CA ARG A 302 12.42 -8.85 11.58
C ARG A 302 11.96 -8.79 13.05
N LEU A 303 10.97 -9.57 13.44
CA LEU A 303 10.56 -9.74 14.85
C LEU A 303 11.70 -10.31 15.70
N ASP A 304 12.40 -11.36 15.24
CA ASP A 304 13.56 -11.92 15.92
C ASP A 304 14.68 -10.88 16.06
N TYR A 305 14.97 -10.15 14.97
CA TYR A 305 16.00 -9.13 15.02
C TYR A 305 15.64 -7.99 15.97
N THR A 306 14.39 -7.50 15.91
CA THR A 306 13.87 -6.50 16.85
C THR A 306 13.98 -6.99 18.30
N TYR A 307 13.61 -8.24 18.56
CA TYR A 307 13.69 -8.86 19.89
C TYR A 307 15.12 -8.92 20.39
N ARG A 308 16.08 -9.35 19.57
CA ARG A 308 17.51 -9.41 19.93
C ARG A 308 18.12 -8.05 20.18
N LEU A 309 17.77 -7.04 19.37
CA LEU A 309 18.24 -5.67 19.56
C LEU A 309 17.74 -5.06 20.88
N SER A 310 16.58 -5.51 21.36
CA SER A 310 15.98 -5.07 22.61
C SER A 310 16.55 -5.77 23.86
N LYS A 311 17.70 -6.46 23.76
CA LYS A 311 18.33 -7.11 24.92
C LYS A 311 18.67 -6.10 26.02
N GLU A 312 19.21 -4.96 25.63
CA GLU A 312 19.35 -3.79 26.48
C GLU A 312 18.25 -2.77 26.13
N PRO A 313 17.85 -1.90 27.09
CA PRO A 313 16.83 -0.89 26.80
C PRO A 313 17.16 -0.05 25.59
N LYS A 314 16.36 -0.10 24.55
CA LYS A 314 16.49 0.70 23.32
C LYS A 314 15.17 1.40 22.97
N THR A 315 15.30 2.54 22.31
CA THR A 315 14.17 3.23 21.68
C THR A 315 13.81 2.56 20.36
N VAL A 316 12.58 2.77 19.87
CA VAL A 316 12.18 2.30 18.55
C VAL A 316 13.10 2.85 17.44
N TRP A 317 13.54 4.10 17.59
CA TRP A 317 14.40 4.74 16.59
C TRP A 317 15.83 4.18 16.58
N GLU A 318 16.39 3.87 17.73
CA GLU A 318 17.69 3.17 17.83
C GLU A 318 17.63 1.77 17.20
N ILE A 319 16.47 1.10 17.25
CA ILE A 319 16.26 -0.18 16.56
C ILE A 319 16.15 0.04 15.05
N ALA A 320 15.31 1.00 14.61
CA ALA A 320 15.11 1.29 13.20
C ALA A 320 16.39 1.73 12.48
N SER A 321 17.28 2.44 13.17
CA SER A 321 18.55 2.95 12.62
C SER A 321 19.74 2.00 12.82
N GLU A 322 19.52 0.82 13.41
CA GLU A 322 20.59 -0.19 13.54
C GLU A 322 21.03 -0.68 12.15
N PRO A 323 22.33 -0.68 11.84
CA PRO A 323 22.83 -1.19 10.58
C PRO A 323 22.37 -2.65 10.32
N GLY A 324 21.79 -2.89 9.15
CA GLY A 324 21.25 -4.19 8.76
C GLY A 324 19.81 -4.45 9.23
N TYR A 325 19.15 -3.48 9.88
CA TYR A 325 17.72 -3.59 10.14
C TYR A 325 16.89 -3.45 8.86
N PHE A 326 17.33 -2.59 7.96
CA PHE A 326 16.86 -2.46 6.58
C PHE A 326 17.98 -2.78 5.60
N ASP A 327 17.61 -3.06 4.35
CA ASP A 327 18.58 -3.27 3.26
C ASP A 327 19.33 -1.98 2.87
N ILE A 328 18.83 -0.83 3.36
CA ILE A 328 19.46 0.49 3.24
C ILE A 328 19.92 0.99 4.60
N VAL A 329 20.96 1.81 4.61
CA VAL A 329 21.42 2.47 5.84
C VAL A 329 20.50 3.63 6.17
N ILE A 330 19.89 3.59 7.35
CA ILE A 330 19.09 4.69 7.91
C ILE A 330 20.02 5.58 8.73
N ASP A 331 20.16 6.83 8.31
CA ASP A 331 20.91 7.83 9.09
C ASP A 331 20.08 8.23 10.33
N PRO A 332 20.57 7.97 11.56
CA PRO A 332 19.83 8.27 12.79
C PRO A 332 19.58 9.76 13.01
N GLU A 333 20.30 10.65 12.32
CA GLU A 333 20.11 12.09 12.39
C GLU A 333 18.98 12.60 11.48
N ASN A 334 18.54 11.79 10.52
CA ASN A 334 17.52 12.15 9.55
C ASN A 334 16.13 11.65 9.98
N TYR A 335 15.12 12.49 9.79
CA TYR A 335 13.73 12.11 10.00
C TYR A 335 13.30 11.10 8.92
N ASN A 336 12.91 9.90 9.34
CA ASN A 336 12.38 8.86 8.46
C ASN A 336 11.18 8.16 9.14
N PRO A 337 9.95 8.69 8.96
CA PRO A 337 8.77 8.16 9.61
C PRO A 337 8.41 6.73 9.16
N MET A 338 8.75 6.34 7.92
CA MET A 338 8.51 4.99 7.41
C MET A 338 9.35 3.97 8.17
N ALA A 339 10.67 4.20 8.27
CA ALA A 339 11.56 3.31 9.04
C ALA A 339 11.16 3.23 10.52
N GLY A 340 10.81 4.37 11.12
CA GLY A 340 10.34 4.40 12.52
C GLY A 340 9.03 3.64 12.71
N HIS A 341 8.09 3.78 11.79
CA HIS A 341 6.81 3.05 11.86
C HIS A 341 7.00 1.54 11.71
N GLU A 342 7.83 1.12 10.76
CA GLU A 342 8.14 -0.31 10.56
C GLU A 342 8.71 -0.96 11.83
N ALA A 343 9.70 -0.34 12.47
CA ALA A 343 10.23 -0.84 13.74
C ALA A 343 9.17 -0.81 14.86
N TYR A 344 8.32 0.23 14.88
CA TYR A 344 7.29 0.38 15.90
C TYR A 344 6.25 -0.73 15.85
N ILE A 345 5.74 -1.11 14.69
CA ILE A 345 4.72 -2.17 14.59
C ILE A 345 5.27 -3.53 15.02
N HIS A 346 6.57 -3.79 14.80
CA HIS A 346 7.23 -5.01 15.30
C HIS A 346 7.38 -4.98 16.82
N ILE A 347 7.81 -3.86 17.41
CA ILE A 347 7.82 -3.66 18.87
C ILE A 347 6.42 -3.85 19.46
N LYS A 348 5.38 -3.28 18.83
CA LYS A 348 4.00 -3.39 19.33
C LYS A 348 3.49 -4.83 19.33
N LEU A 349 3.78 -5.60 18.29
CA LEU A 349 3.40 -7.00 18.26
C LEU A 349 4.14 -7.82 19.33
N LEU A 350 5.44 -7.57 19.52
CA LEU A 350 6.21 -8.20 20.60
C LEU A 350 5.70 -7.78 21.99
N GLU A 351 5.26 -6.53 22.16
CA GLU A 351 4.70 -6.05 23.45
C GLU A 351 3.35 -6.72 23.74
N ILE A 352 2.47 -6.90 22.77
CA ILE A 352 1.19 -7.61 22.90
C ILE A 352 1.39 -9.02 23.44
N VAL A 353 2.39 -9.74 22.94
CA VAL A 353 2.69 -11.11 23.40
C VAL A 353 3.66 -11.15 24.59
N LYS A 354 3.95 -10.00 25.19
CA LYS A 354 4.86 -9.87 26.34
C LYS A 354 6.30 -10.35 26.06
N GLY A 355 6.71 -10.32 24.79
CA GLY A 355 8.08 -10.58 24.39
C GLY A 355 8.99 -9.40 24.69
N VAL A 356 8.48 -8.17 24.58
CA VAL A 356 9.16 -6.95 25.03
C VAL A 356 8.25 -6.17 25.98
N SER A 357 8.85 -5.29 26.78
CA SER A 357 8.11 -4.36 27.64
C SER A 357 8.77 -2.99 27.63
N GLN A 358 7.96 -1.95 27.83
CA GLN A 358 8.45 -0.61 28.07
C GLN A 358 9.03 -0.55 29.49
N VAL A 359 10.33 -0.30 29.59
CA VAL A 359 11.06 -0.37 30.88
C VAL A 359 11.51 1.00 31.38
N LYS A 360 11.54 2.01 30.51
CA LYS A 360 11.99 3.36 30.85
C LYS A 360 11.27 4.40 30.04
N ILE A 361 11.03 5.55 30.64
CA ILE A 361 10.64 6.80 29.94
C ILE A 361 11.67 7.87 30.33
N ASP A 362 12.27 8.51 29.31
CA ASP A 362 13.20 9.61 29.51
C ASP A 362 12.77 10.80 28.63
N LYS A 363 12.37 11.90 29.23
CA LYS A 363 11.89 13.12 28.54
C LYS A 363 10.80 12.86 27.48
N GLY A 364 9.95 11.85 27.75
CA GLY A 364 8.87 11.43 26.83
C GLY A 364 9.30 10.46 25.74
N VAL A 365 10.53 9.97 25.76
CA VAL A 365 11.04 8.91 24.88
C VAL A 365 10.91 7.56 25.59
N TYR A 366 10.39 6.56 24.90
CA TYR A 366 10.12 5.23 25.41
C TYR A 366 11.25 4.25 25.04
N PHE A 367 11.68 3.48 26.04
CA PHE A 367 12.69 2.44 25.89
C PHE A 367 12.05 1.08 26.15
N TYR A 368 12.36 0.14 25.28
CA TYR A 368 11.85 -1.22 25.32
C TYR A 368 12.97 -2.20 25.57
N GLN A 369 12.66 -3.25 26.34
CA GLN A 369 13.58 -4.34 26.66
C GLN A 369 12.87 -5.68 26.47
N ASN A 370 13.58 -6.68 25.96
CA ASN A 370 13.04 -8.01 25.77
C ASN A 370 12.86 -8.76 27.11
N SER A 371 12.02 -9.80 27.12
CA SER A 371 11.70 -10.59 28.31
C SER A 371 12.83 -11.50 28.76
N GLY A 372 13.88 -11.71 27.93
CA GLY A 372 14.95 -12.69 28.19
C GLY A 372 14.55 -14.14 27.88
N GLU A 373 13.31 -14.41 27.47
CA GLU A 373 12.86 -15.72 27.02
C GLU A 373 13.49 -16.11 25.67
N PRO A 374 13.61 -17.40 25.33
CA PRO A 374 13.94 -17.80 23.96
C PRO A 374 12.93 -17.25 22.95
N PHE A 375 13.41 -16.68 21.84
CA PHE A 375 12.54 -16.05 20.83
C PHE A 375 11.47 -17.01 20.29
N ASP A 376 11.79 -18.31 20.12
CA ASP A 376 10.81 -19.30 19.64
C ASP A 376 9.58 -19.43 20.55
N GLN A 377 9.72 -19.22 21.87
CA GLN A 377 8.58 -19.20 22.80
C GLN A 377 7.75 -17.93 22.61
N VAL A 378 8.40 -16.80 22.41
CA VAL A 378 7.73 -15.53 22.11
C VAL A 378 6.99 -15.64 20.77
N TYR A 379 7.64 -16.18 19.75
CA TYR A 379 7.07 -16.33 18.42
C TYR A 379 5.91 -17.34 18.40
N SER A 380 5.98 -18.40 19.18
CA SER A 380 4.85 -19.34 19.36
C SER A 380 3.58 -18.62 19.84
N ARG A 381 3.72 -17.66 20.77
CA ARG A 381 2.57 -16.83 21.20
C ARG A 381 2.03 -15.93 20.10
N ILE A 382 2.91 -15.44 19.21
CA ILE A 382 2.48 -14.68 18.02
C ILE A 382 1.69 -15.58 17.07
N CYS A 383 2.16 -16.80 16.80
CA CYS A 383 1.43 -17.77 15.98
C CYS A 383 0.04 -18.08 16.56
N GLN A 384 -0.04 -18.36 17.88
CA GLN A 384 -1.32 -18.56 18.55
C GLN A 384 -2.25 -17.35 18.41
N LEU A 385 -1.71 -16.14 18.50
CA LEU A 385 -2.49 -14.91 18.33
C LEU A 385 -2.96 -14.72 16.87
N ILE A 386 -2.16 -15.12 15.88
CA ILE A 386 -2.56 -15.12 14.47
C ILE A 386 -3.72 -16.08 14.24
N ASP A 387 -3.65 -17.29 14.83
CA ASP A 387 -4.67 -18.32 14.68
C ASP A 387 -5.98 -17.98 15.43
N ASP A 388 -5.88 -17.24 16.53
CA ASP A 388 -7.05 -16.82 17.32
C ASP A 388 -7.77 -15.64 16.67
N ARG A 389 -8.79 -15.93 15.86
CA ARG A 389 -9.60 -14.92 15.14
C ARG A 389 -10.62 -14.21 16.03
N GLY A 390 -10.77 -14.63 17.29
CA GLY A 390 -11.69 -14.01 18.26
C GLY A 390 -11.16 -12.72 18.88
N ILE A 391 -9.84 -12.46 18.81
CA ILE A 391 -9.20 -11.29 19.39
C ILE A 391 -9.05 -10.21 18.32
N THR A 392 -9.83 -9.14 18.43
CA THR A 392 -9.61 -7.90 17.68
C THR A 392 -8.78 -6.97 18.55
N ILE A 393 -7.57 -6.64 18.13
CA ILE A 393 -6.75 -5.63 18.78
C ILE A 393 -7.07 -4.31 18.06
N LEU A 394 -7.77 -3.41 18.75
CA LEU A 394 -8.12 -2.07 18.30
C LEU A 394 -6.96 -1.11 18.53
#